data_5facef2613106f3874a0457baca62db7
#
_entry.id   5facef2613106f3874a0457baca62db7
#
_cell.length_a   1.000
_cell.length_b   1.000
_cell.length_c   1.000
_cell.angle_alpha   90.00
_cell.angle_beta   90.00
_cell.angle_gamma   90.00
#
_symmetry.space_group_name_H-M   'P 1'
#
loop_
_entity.id
_entity.type
_entity.pdbx_description
1 polymer ?
#
loop_
_entity_poly.entity_id
_entity_poly.type
_entity_poly.pdbx_seq_one_letter_code
_entity_poly.pdbx_strand_id
1 'polypeptide(L)'
;MKICIVSDSHDHRPLLEAAVRAAKQQGAEAVLHCGDVVAPSTLSVLKSVGLPVHVIYGNNTGDLYMMARIANKPGNLITFYGQDAALELGGCRIFLVHYPHYAKAMATTGDYDLVCCGHDHEAKIETVGNIKGGTTWVVNPGTVGGVAAPATYVLGDLETLEFELQDVVMSEAGNQLAAS
;
A
#
# COMPACT_ATOMS: atom_id res chain seq x y z
N MET A 1 12.49 -4.04 -10.10
CA MET A 1 11.19 -4.61 -9.61
C MET A 1 10.22 -3.49 -9.38
N LYS A 2 9.08 -3.53 -10.06
CA LYS A 2 8.04 -2.52 -9.84
C LYS A 2 7.05 -2.95 -8.77
N ILE A 3 6.56 -1.99 -7.98
CA ILE A 3 5.59 -2.22 -6.90
C ILE A 3 4.43 -1.21 -6.97
N CYS A 4 3.26 -1.63 -6.49
CA CYS A 4 2.12 -0.77 -6.25
C CYS A 4 2.02 -0.45 -4.75
N ILE A 5 2.04 0.83 -4.38
CA ILE A 5 1.85 1.25 -2.99
C ILE A 5 0.47 1.88 -2.86
N VAL A 6 -0.34 1.36 -1.95
CA VAL A 6 -1.70 1.84 -1.64
C VAL A 6 -1.90 1.95 -0.14
N SER A 7 -2.83 2.78 0.29
CA SER A 7 -3.27 2.92 1.67
C SER A 7 -4.73 3.34 1.75
N ASP A 8 -5.32 3.22 2.93
CA ASP A 8 -6.60 3.85 3.26
C ASP A 8 -7.72 3.53 2.27
N SER A 9 -7.91 2.21 2.03
CA SER A 9 -8.94 1.72 1.12
C SER A 9 -10.35 1.83 1.68
N HIS A 10 -10.52 1.85 3.03
CA HIS A 10 -11.79 2.05 3.73
C HIS A 10 -12.95 1.29 3.09
N ASP A 11 -12.70 0.01 2.75
CA ASP A 11 -13.65 -0.91 2.11
C ASP A 11 -14.14 -0.49 0.71
N HIS A 12 -13.53 0.52 0.10
CA HIS A 12 -13.87 0.88 -1.28
C HIS A 12 -13.22 -0.09 -2.29
N ARG A 13 -13.74 -1.31 -2.33
CA ARG A 13 -13.22 -2.41 -3.16
C ARG A 13 -13.05 -2.07 -4.64
N PRO A 14 -14.01 -1.36 -5.31
CA PRO A 14 -13.84 -1.05 -6.73
C PRO A 14 -12.63 -0.17 -7.03
N LEU A 15 -12.37 0.87 -6.22
CA LEU A 15 -11.20 1.75 -6.42
C LEU A 15 -9.90 1.00 -6.12
N LEU A 16 -9.85 0.21 -5.03
CA LEU A 16 -8.69 -0.61 -4.70
C LEU A 16 -8.36 -1.59 -5.84
N GLU A 17 -9.37 -2.27 -6.38
CA GLU A 17 -9.18 -3.19 -7.50
C GLU A 17 -8.71 -2.48 -8.76
N ALA A 18 -9.29 -1.32 -9.08
CA ALA A 18 -8.90 -0.52 -10.25
C ALA A 18 -7.43 -0.07 -10.16
N ALA A 19 -7.02 0.47 -9.00
CA ALA A 19 -5.63 0.89 -8.75
C ALA A 19 -4.63 -0.25 -8.94
N VAL A 20 -4.88 -1.39 -8.29
CA VAL A 20 -3.94 -2.52 -8.34
C VAL A 20 -3.91 -3.18 -9.73
N ARG A 21 -5.04 -3.23 -10.45
CA ARG A 21 -5.07 -3.70 -11.85
C ARG A 21 -4.30 -2.76 -12.78
N ALA A 22 -4.47 -1.43 -12.62
CA ALA A 22 -3.72 -0.44 -13.40
C ALA A 22 -2.22 -0.54 -13.13
N ALA A 23 -1.81 -0.65 -11.87
CA ALA A 23 -0.40 -0.85 -11.52
C ALA A 23 0.17 -2.15 -12.12
N LYS A 24 -0.59 -3.26 -12.07
CA LYS A 24 -0.19 -4.53 -12.69
C LYS A 24 0.02 -4.40 -14.19
N GLN A 25 -0.86 -3.69 -14.89
CA GLN A 25 -0.72 -3.42 -16.33
C GLN A 25 0.52 -2.60 -16.65
N GLN A 26 0.99 -1.78 -15.70
CA GLN A 26 2.22 -1.00 -15.78
C GLN A 26 3.46 -1.77 -15.30
N GLY A 27 3.30 -3.05 -14.97
CA GLY A 27 4.39 -3.96 -14.62
C GLY A 27 4.64 -4.14 -13.13
N ALA A 28 3.72 -3.70 -12.25
CA ALA A 28 3.85 -3.99 -10.82
C ALA A 28 3.81 -5.50 -10.55
N GLU A 29 4.74 -5.96 -9.73
CA GLU A 29 4.96 -7.36 -9.37
C GLU A 29 4.51 -7.67 -7.93
N ALA A 30 4.32 -6.65 -7.09
CA ALA A 30 3.83 -6.76 -5.73
C ALA A 30 3.01 -5.53 -5.32
N VAL A 31 2.19 -5.70 -4.26
CA VAL A 31 1.39 -4.63 -3.66
C VAL A 31 1.81 -4.44 -2.21
N LEU A 32 2.06 -3.19 -1.82
CA LEU A 32 2.23 -2.76 -0.43
C LEU A 32 0.98 -1.99 0.00
N HIS A 33 0.25 -2.49 1.02
CA HIS A 33 -0.92 -1.82 1.56
C HIS A 33 -0.63 -1.31 2.97
N CYS A 34 -0.59 0.02 3.13
CA CYS A 34 -0.12 0.69 4.34
C CYS A 34 -1.19 0.88 5.42
N GLY A 35 -2.23 0.06 5.42
CA GLY A 35 -3.25 0.05 6.48
C GLY A 35 -4.61 0.62 6.08
N ASP A 36 -5.54 0.60 7.03
CA ASP A 36 -6.95 1.01 6.86
C ASP A 36 -7.67 0.29 5.72
N VAL A 37 -7.54 -1.06 5.73
CA VAL A 37 -8.34 -1.95 4.88
C VAL A 37 -9.78 -2.02 5.37
N VAL A 38 -9.98 -2.09 6.67
CA VAL A 38 -11.18 -2.27 7.49
C VAL A 38 -11.72 -3.71 7.42
N ALA A 39 -12.54 -4.08 6.44
CA ALA A 39 -13.14 -5.41 6.40
C ALA A 39 -12.25 -6.45 5.70
N PRO A 40 -12.20 -7.70 6.22
CA PRO A 40 -11.47 -8.79 5.59
C PRO A 40 -11.91 -9.09 4.14
N SER A 41 -13.18 -8.81 3.81
CA SER A 41 -13.72 -8.97 2.45
C SER A 41 -13.04 -8.05 1.44
N THR A 42 -12.49 -6.93 1.86
CA THR A 42 -11.75 -5.99 0.99
C THR A 42 -10.48 -6.62 0.47
N LEU A 43 -9.76 -7.39 1.29
CA LEU A 43 -8.59 -8.14 0.82
C LEU A 43 -8.93 -9.18 -0.26
N SER A 44 -10.18 -9.63 -0.35
CA SER A 44 -10.57 -10.65 -1.33
C SER A 44 -10.46 -10.16 -2.77
N VAL A 45 -10.61 -8.84 -3.03
CA VAL A 45 -10.48 -8.29 -4.38
C VAL A 45 -9.04 -8.39 -4.90
N LEU A 46 -8.06 -8.31 -3.99
CA LEU A 46 -6.65 -8.38 -4.33
C LEU A 46 -6.23 -9.79 -4.81
N LYS A 47 -6.95 -10.83 -4.38
CA LYS A 47 -6.71 -12.20 -4.86
C LYS A 47 -6.96 -12.33 -6.36
N SER A 48 -8.00 -11.65 -6.87
CA SER A 48 -8.36 -11.71 -8.31
C SER A 48 -7.29 -11.08 -9.19
N VAL A 49 -6.49 -10.17 -8.64
CA VAL A 49 -5.39 -9.52 -9.36
C VAL A 49 -4.18 -10.44 -9.49
N GLY A 50 -3.97 -11.34 -8.53
CA GLY A 50 -2.92 -12.37 -8.59
C GLY A 50 -1.51 -11.81 -8.44
N LEU A 51 -1.33 -10.78 -7.61
CA LEU A 51 -0.03 -10.27 -7.17
C LEU A 51 0.20 -10.61 -5.69
N PRO A 52 1.45 -10.82 -5.25
CA PRO A 52 1.79 -10.80 -3.84
C PRO A 52 1.36 -9.50 -3.18
N VAL A 53 0.71 -9.59 -2.02
CA VAL A 53 0.23 -8.44 -1.25
C VAL A 53 0.83 -8.47 0.14
N HIS A 54 1.53 -7.41 0.50
CA HIS A 54 2.07 -7.17 1.83
C HIS A 54 1.19 -6.12 2.50
N VAL A 55 0.47 -6.49 3.56
CA VAL A 55 -0.51 -5.61 4.19
C VAL A 55 -0.32 -5.53 5.69
N ILE A 56 -0.42 -4.31 6.22
CA ILE A 56 -0.50 -4.02 7.65
C ILE A 56 -1.91 -3.50 7.99
N TYR A 57 -2.27 -3.46 9.27
CA TYR A 57 -3.47 -2.74 9.69
C TYR A 57 -3.15 -1.27 10.03
N GLY A 58 -4.19 -0.42 10.03
CA GLY A 58 -4.10 0.97 10.48
C GLY A 58 -4.91 1.19 11.77
N ASN A 59 -5.51 2.36 11.92
CA ASN A 59 -6.39 2.66 13.05
C ASN A 59 -7.85 2.25 12.81
N ASN A 60 -8.28 2.15 11.56
CA ASN A 60 -9.60 1.60 11.23
C ASN A 60 -9.48 0.10 10.97
N THR A 61 -9.62 -0.67 12.03
CA THR A 61 -9.49 -2.13 11.99
C THR A 61 -10.86 -2.78 12.13
N GLY A 62 -11.15 -3.74 11.25
CA GLY A 62 -12.27 -4.65 11.39
C GLY A 62 -11.88 -5.93 12.12
N ASP A 63 -12.26 -7.08 11.55
CA ASP A 63 -11.96 -8.39 12.12
C ASP A 63 -10.52 -8.84 11.79
N LEU A 64 -9.57 -8.48 12.66
CA LEU A 64 -8.15 -8.83 12.53
C LEU A 64 -7.91 -10.35 12.56
N TYR A 65 -8.74 -11.11 13.28
CA TYR A 65 -8.64 -12.55 13.31
C TYR A 65 -8.98 -13.16 11.93
N MET A 66 -10.04 -12.67 11.29
CA MET A 66 -10.38 -13.11 9.94
C MET A 66 -9.35 -12.64 8.90
N MET A 67 -8.77 -11.45 9.05
CA MET A 67 -7.66 -11.00 8.19
C MET A 67 -6.47 -11.96 8.28
N ALA A 68 -6.03 -12.29 9.48
CA ALA A 68 -4.95 -13.24 9.70
C ALA A 68 -5.29 -14.65 9.14
N ARG A 69 -6.51 -15.11 9.31
CA ARG A 69 -6.97 -16.38 8.73
C ARG A 69 -6.98 -16.40 7.21
N ILE A 70 -7.34 -15.28 6.57
CA ILE A 70 -7.31 -15.16 5.10
C ILE A 70 -5.86 -15.20 4.63
N ALA A 71 -4.98 -14.45 5.25
CA ALA A 71 -3.56 -14.37 4.90
C ALA A 71 -2.83 -15.71 5.09
N ASN A 72 -3.17 -16.45 6.14
CA ASN A 72 -2.51 -17.73 6.46
C ASN A 72 -3.05 -18.95 5.69
N LYS A 73 -3.95 -18.77 4.71
CA LYS A 73 -4.42 -19.91 3.89
C LYS A 73 -3.30 -20.37 2.94
N PRO A 74 -3.04 -21.69 2.84
CA PRO A 74 -2.07 -22.22 1.89
C PRO A 74 -2.33 -21.73 0.45
N GLY A 75 -1.29 -21.29 -0.24
CA GLY A 75 -1.37 -20.78 -1.62
C GLY A 75 -1.98 -19.38 -1.75
N ASN A 76 -2.18 -18.68 -0.63
CA ASN A 76 -2.60 -17.27 -0.66
C ASN A 76 -1.40 -16.36 -0.97
N LEU A 77 -1.63 -15.33 -1.78
CA LEU A 77 -0.64 -14.30 -2.11
C LEU A 77 -0.64 -13.13 -1.13
N ILE A 78 -1.53 -13.12 -0.12
CA ILE A 78 -1.66 -12.03 0.85
C ILE A 78 -0.90 -12.41 2.11
N THR A 79 0.05 -11.57 2.53
CA THR A 79 0.73 -11.67 3.81
C THR A 79 0.28 -10.50 4.70
N PHE A 80 -0.30 -10.82 5.85
CA PHE A 80 -0.74 -9.86 6.85
C PHE A 80 0.27 -9.83 8.00
N TYR A 81 0.91 -8.68 8.22
CA TYR A 81 2.04 -8.55 9.15
C TYR A 81 1.63 -8.05 10.55
N GLY A 82 0.45 -7.47 10.69
CA GLY A 82 0.05 -6.80 11.94
C GLY A 82 0.20 -5.29 11.83
N GLN A 83 0.82 -4.65 12.82
CA GLN A 83 0.88 -3.20 12.93
C GLN A 83 1.90 -2.55 12.00
N ASP A 84 3.01 -3.21 11.79
CA ASP A 84 4.11 -2.77 10.93
C ASP A 84 4.82 -3.97 10.28
N ALA A 85 5.69 -3.72 9.33
CA ALA A 85 6.47 -4.76 8.67
C ALA A 85 7.82 -4.25 8.17
N ALA A 86 8.87 -5.01 8.45
CA ALA A 86 10.16 -4.88 7.78
C ALA A 86 10.24 -5.93 6.68
N LEU A 87 10.48 -5.51 5.44
CA LEU A 87 10.49 -6.34 4.24
C LEU A 87 11.78 -6.15 3.46
N GLU A 88 12.13 -7.15 2.67
CA GLU A 88 13.14 -7.02 1.63
C GLU A 88 12.53 -7.48 0.30
N LEU A 89 12.40 -6.57 -0.67
CA LEU A 89 11.86 -6.84 -1.99
C LEU A 89 12.78 -6.21 -3.04
N GLY A 90 13.15 -6.98 -4.07
CA GLY A 90 14.00 -6.48 -5.15
C GLY A 90 15.35 -5.94 -4.69
N GLY A 91 15.87 -6.40 -3.56
CA GLY A 91 17.11 -5.89 -2.94
C GLY A 91 16.93 -4.59 -2.15
N CYS A 92 15.72 -4.06 -2.05
CA CYS A 92 15.38 -2.85 -1.31
C CYS A 92 14.84 -3.21 0.08
N ARG A 93 15.36 -2.57 1.13
CA ARG A 93 14.89 -2.71 2.52
C ARG A 93 13.74 -1.76 2.75
N ILE A 94 12.56 -2.28 3.04
CA ILE A 94 11.32 -1.53 3.10
C ILE A 94 10.72 -1.63 4.50
N PHE A 95 10.21 -0.53 5.04
CA PHE A 95 9.40 -0.53 6.25
C PHE A 95 8.00 -0.03 5.95
N LEU A 96 6.99 -0.79 6.36
CA LEU A 96 5.58 -0.40 6.30
C LEU A 96 5.11 0.00 7.70
N VAL A 97 4.48 1.15 7.81
CA VAL A 97 3.83 1.63 9.02
C VAL A 97 2.66 2.54 8.64
N HIS A 98 1.58 2.55 9.43
CA HIS A 98 0.41 3.33 9.01
C HIS A 98 0.60 4.83 9.21
N TYR A 99 1.21 5.26 10.32
CA TYR A 99 1.28 6.68 10.71
C TYR A 99 2.50 7.41 10.14
N PRO A 100 2.32 8.60 9.48
CA PRO A 100 3.42 9.36 8.88
C PRO A 100 4.52 9.78 9.85
N HIS A 101 4.18 10.12 11.10
CA HIS A 101 5.19 10.50 12.09
C HIS A 101 6.09 9.33 12.50
N TYR A 102 5.58 8.09 12.55
CA TYR A 102 6.40 6.90 12.74
C TYR A 102 7.23 6.61 11.48
N ALA A 103 6.67 6.82 10.29
CA ALA A 103 7.42 6.66 9.04
C ALA A 103 8.66 7.58 9.01
N LYS A 104 8.51 8.85 9.37
CA LYS A 104 9.63 9.80 9.47
C LYS A 104 10.67 9.36 10.49
N ALA A 105 10.23 8.90 11.67
CA ALA A 105 11.14 8.39 12.69
C ALA A 105 11.95 7.19 12.19
N MET A 106 11.30 6.23 11.53
CA MET A 106 11.97 5.05 10.96
C MET A 106 12.92 5.42 9.82
N ALA A 107 12.55 6.38 8.97
CA ALA A 107 13.41 6.87 7.89
C ALA A 107 14.72 7.49 8.42
N THR A 108 14.67 8.19 9.57
CA THR A 108 15.87 8.79 10.17
C THR A 108 16.89 7.78 10.68
N THR A 109 16.52 6.51 10.88
CA THR A 109 17.46 5.45 11.32
C THR A 109 18.47 5.07 10.24
N GLY A 110 18.11 5.21 8.96
CA GLY A 110 18.89 4.73 7.83
C GLY A 110 18.97 3.21 7.71
N ASP A 111 18.08 2.48 8.40
CA ASP A 111 18.00 1.02 8.30
C ASP A 111 17.24 0.58 7.05
N TYR A 112 16.45 1.48 6.47
CA TYR A 112 15.59 1.22 5.32
C TYR A 112 15.92 2.16 4.16
N ASP A 113 15.71 1.67 2.95
CA ASP A 113 15.86 2.44 1.71
C ASP A 113 14.53 3.15 1.37
N LEU A 114 13.40 2.52 1.76
CA LEU A 114 12.03 3.01 1.57
C LEU A 114 11.20 2.79 2.84
N VAL A 115 10.44 3.81 3.24
CA VAL A 115 9.41 3.70 4.29
C VAL A 115 8.07 4.12 3.69
N CYS A 116 7.05 3.26 3.77
CA CYS A 116 5.71 3.57 3.27
C CYS A 116 4.72 3.78 4.42
N CYS A 117 3.82 4.76 4.27
CA CYS A 117 2.78 5.05 5.25
C CYS A 117 1.43 5.43 4.61
N GLY A 118 0.46 5.87 5.41
CA GLY A 118 -0.87 6.33 5.00
C GLY A 118 -1.46 7.27 6.03
N HIS A 119 -2.73 7.06 6.45
CA HIS A 119 -3.44 7.67 7.56
C HIS A 119 -4.00 9.08 7.34
N ASP A 120 -3.20 10.05 6.91
CA ASP A 120 -3.62 11.44 6.73
C ASP A 120 -4.31 11.69 5.37
N HIS A 121 -4.35 10.67 4.50
CA HIS A 121 -4.91 10.71 3.14
C HIS A 121 -4.23 11.72 2.21
N GLU A 122 -3.08 12.27 2.61
CA GLU A 122 -2.30 13.23 1.85
C GLU A 122 -1.18 12.52 1.08
N ALA A 123 -1.28 12.48 -0.25
CA ALA A 123 -0.24 11.88 -1.07
C ALA A 123 1.07 12.67 -0.98
N LYS A 124 2.16 11.98 -0.63
CA LYS A 124 3.47 12.60 -0.47
C LYS A 124 4.62 11.64 -0.80
N ILE A 125 5.55 12.11 -1.59
CA ILE A 125 6.80 11.41 -1.92
C ILE A 125 7.94 12.35 -1.56
N GLU A 126 8.74 11.98 -0.57
CA GLU A 126 9.86 12.80 -0.09
C GLU A 126 11.05 11.94 0.31
N THR A 127 12.23 12.55 0.42
CA THR A 127 13.41 11.95 1.03
C THR A 127 13.69 12.57 2.39
N VAL A 128 14.12 11.76 3.34
CA VAL A 128 14.50 12.17 4.71
C VAL A 128 15.96 11.85 4.92
N GLY A 129 16.75 12.83 5.38
CA GLY A 129 18.14 12.61 5.81
C GLY A 129 18.20 11.68 7.01
N ASN A 130 19.15 10.73 7.02
CA ASN A 130 19.26 9.73 8.07
C ASN A 130 20.58 9.84 8.85
N ILE A 131 20.63 9.22 10.04
CA ILE A 131 21.80 9.28 10.93
C ILE A 131 23.05 8.58 10.40
N LYS A 132 22.92 7.80 9.32
CA LYS A 132 24.03 7.14 8.62
C LYS A 132 24.66 8.00 7.54
N GLY A 133 24.20 9.26 7.38
CA GLY A 133 24.71 10.24 6.43
C GLY A 133 24.16 10.09 5.01
N GLY A 134 23.13 9.28 4.82
CA GLY A 134 22.41 9.13 3.56
C GLY A 134 20.99 9.68 3.64
N THR A 135 20.14 9.25 2.71
CA THR A 135 18.71 9.56 2.66
C THR A 135 17.87 8.28 2.58
N THR A 136 16.65 8.35 3.09
CA THR A 136 15.64 7.31 3.01
C THR A 136 14.39 7.88 2.35
N TRP A 137 13.80 7.17 1.40
CA TRP A 137 12.54 7.55 0.80
C TRP A 137 11.38 7.35 1.77
N VAL A 138 10.48 8.33 1.85
CA VAL A 138 9.19 8.23 2.57
C VAL A 138 8.08 8.45 1.57
N VAL A 139 7.19 7.45 1.44
CA VAL A 139 6.10 7.45 0.48
C VAL A 139 4.77 7.26 1.20
N ASN A 140 3.89 8.24 1.07
CA ASN A 140 2.48 8.13 1.40
C ASN A 140 1.68 8.20 0.08
N PRO A 141 0.96 7.15 -0.31
CA PRO A 141 0.21 7.14 -1.57
C PRO A 141 -1.09 7.94 -1.52
N GLY A 142 -1.44 8.54 -0.38
CA GLY A 142 -2.77 9.10 -0.15
C GLY A 142 -3.80 8.02 0.17
N THR A 143 -5.04 8.23 -0.21
CA THR A 143 -6.14 7.28 -0.02
C THR A 143 -6.53 6.62 -1.34
N VAL A 144 -6.44 5.29 -1.42
CA VAL A 144 -6.95 4.57 -2.60
C VAL A 144 -8.48 4.46 -2.59
N GLY A 145 -9.10 4.60 -1.41
CA GLY A 145 -10.56 4.60 -1.23
C GLY A 145 -11.25 5.91 -1.59
N GLY A 146 -10.50 6.99 -1.84
CA GLY A 146 -11.08 8.31 -2.17
C GLY A 146 -11.76 8.98 -0.99
N VAL A 147 -11.35 8.70 0.25
CA VAL A 147 -11.94 9.28 1.47
C VAL A 147 -11.29 10.62 1.75
N ALA A 148 -12.10 11.68 1.76
CA ALA A 148 -11.68 13.07 2.01
C ALA A 148 -10.64 13.66 1.06
N ALA A 149 -10.14 12.89 0.08
CA ALA A 149 -9.18 13.30 -0.94
C ALA A 149 -9.40 12.49 -2.23
N PRO A 150 -8.87 12.91 -3.39
CA PRO A 150 -8.91 12.10 -4.61
C PRO A 150 -8.28 10.71 -4.40
N ALA A 151 -8.82 9.71 -5.07
CA ALA A 151 -8.30 8.35 -5.00
C ALA A 151 -6.97 8.25 -5.76
N THR A 152 -5.90 7.85 -5.05
CA THR A 152 -4.54 7.77 -5.59
C THR A 152 -3.83 6.49 -5.19
N TYR A 153 -2.77 6.16 -5.90
CA TYR A 153 -1.78 5.13 -5.56
C TYR A 153 -0.39 5.57 -6.06
N VAL A 154 0.66 4.91 -5.62
CA VAL A 154 2.01 5.14 -6.13
C VAL A 154 2.50 3.91 -6.87
N LEU A 155 3.04 4.11 -8.08
CA LEU A 155 3.84 3.13 -8.78
C LEU A 155 5.32 3.41 -8.47
N GLY A 156 6.03 2.43 -7.90
CA GLY A 156 7.43 2.55 -7.56
C GLY A 156 8.29 1.55 -8.33
N ASP A 157 9.51 1.94 -8.68
CA ASP A 157 10.55 1.03 -9.13
C ASP A 157 11.65 0.93 -8.07
N LEU A 158 11.80 -0.27 -7.50
CA LEU A 158 12.77 -0.52 -6.42
C LEU A 158 14.23 -0.56 -6.89
N GLU A 159 14.48 -0.74 -8.18
CA GLU A 159 15.84 -0.74 -8.73
C GLU A 159 16.39 0.68 -8.86
N THR A 160 15.53 1.61 -9.31
CA THR A 160 15.91 3.03 -9.52
C THR A 160 15.51 3.93 -8.36
N LEU A 161 14.67 3.46 -7.43
CA LEU A 161 14.04 4.24 -6.36
C LEU A 161 13.24 5.45 -6.91
N GLU A 162 12.58 5.25 -8.03
CA GLU A 162 11.66 6.21 -8.64
C GLU A 162 10.24 5.90 -8.24
N PHE A 163 9.50 6.90 -7.81
CA PHE A 163 8.12 6.77 -7.32
C PHE A 163 7.24 7.80 -8.01
N GLU A 164 6.13 7.35 -8.58
CA GLU A 164 5.21 8.18 -9.33
C GLU A 164 3.79 8.07 -8.75
N LEU A 165 3.20 9.23 -8.38
CA LEU A 165 1.82 9.32 -7.94
C LEU A 165 0.89 9.16 -9.15
N GLN A 166 -0.14 8.31 -9.00
CA GLN A 166 -1.12 8.00 -10.02
C GLN A 166 -2.53 8.23 -9.49
N ASP A 167 -3.40 8.83 -10.30
CA ASP A 167 -4.84 8.89 -10.02
C ASP A 167 -5.49 7.54 -10.30
N VAL A 168 -6.47 7.17 -9.47
CA VAL A 168 -7.26 5.97 -9.72
C VAL A 168 -8.37 6.30 -10.71
N VAL A 169 -8.32 5.69 -11.90
CA VAL A 169 -9.34 5.83 -12.93
C VAL A 169 -10.22 4.58 -12.95
N MET A 170 -11.53 4.77 -12.71
CA MET A 170 -12.51 3.69 -12.85
C MET A 170 -12.86 3.51 -14.33
N SER A 171 -12.82 2.28 -14.83
CA SER A 171 -13.39 1.98 -16.16
C SER A 171 -14.93 2.16 -16.13
N GLU A 172 -15.53 2.52 -17.28
CA GLU A 172 -16.98 2.74 -17.36
C GLU A 172 -17.82 1.54 -16.87
N ALA A 173 -17.30 0.33 -17.00
CA ALA A 173 -17.94 -0.89 -16.47
C ALA A 173 -17.94 -0.93 -14.91
N GLY A 174 -17.01 -0.27 -14.23
CA GLY A 174 -16.94 -0.20 -12.76
C GLY A 174 -17.91 0.80 -12.15
N ASN A 175 -18.29 1.85 -12.88
CA ASN A 175 -19.23 2.87 -12.40
C ASN A 175 -20.67 2.35 -12.23
N GLN A 176 -21.08 1.31 -12.93
CA GLN A 176 -22.44 0.73 -12.80
C GLN A 176 -22.61 -0.13 -11.55
N LEU A 177 -21.52 -0.68 -11.00
CA LEU A 177 -21.56 -1.50 -9.79
C LEU A 177 -21.48 -0.68 -8.48
N ALA A 178 -20.98 0.54 -8.54
CA ALA A 178 -20.91 1.45 -7.37
C ALA A 178 -22.21 2.22 -7.13
N ALA A 179 -23.14 2.20 -8.08
CA ALA A 179 -24.44 2.92 -8.02
C ALA A 179 -25.64 1.99 -7.70
N SER A 180 -25.41 0.71 -7.47
CA SER A 180 -26.42 -0.30 -7.07
C SER A 180 -26.17 -0.78 -5.63
#